data_adb3f56daac91435e1f34c6594f9b6cb
#
_entry.id   adb3f56daac91435e1f34c6594f9b6cb
#
_cell.length_a   1.000
_cell.length_b   1.000
_cell.length_c   1.000
_cell.angle_alpha   90.00
_cell.angle_beta   90.00
_cell.angle_gamma   90.00
#
_symmetry.space_group_name_H-M   'P 1'
#
loop_
_entity.id
_entity.type
_entity.pdbx_description
1 polymer ?
#
loop_
_entity_poly.entity_id
_entity_poly.type
_entity_poly.pdbx_seq_one_letter_code
_entity_poly.pdbx_strand_id
1 'polypeptide(L)'
;TNHYHSILREEDFVTAEKLRNAFLGIGVMENCILKDFENMNREFEAMVEKGQRAKSTYNKYLAVYNHFATFLWEKKKRTDMAYKELTKEIITDFDNYLRGEKGLSDNTLWIYTMPLLSLTDKAWRRGIVRSDPFGEYSLEMQETDRGYLTEEELRTLANAVFVKKQTNLVRDMFLFGCFTGLSYIDIKTLTHDKIQRM
;
A
#
# COMPACT_ATOMS: atom_id res chain seq x y z
N THR A 1 -34.66 11.34 14.03
CA THR A 1 -35.24 10.39 15.03
C THR A 1 -34.29 9.18 15.23
N ASN A 2 -33.72 8.60 14.16
CA ASN A 2 -32.86 7.41 14.28
C ASN A 2 -31.53 7.68 15.01
N HIS A 3 -30.88 8.84 14.80
CA HIS A 3 -29.62 9.20 15.47
C HIS A 3 -29.79 9.41 16.98
N TYR A 4 -30.89 9.98 17.42
CA TYR A 4 -31.19 10.19 18.84
C TYR A 4 -31.29 8.84 19.57
N HIS A 5 -32.04 7.89 19.01
CA HIS A 5 -32.23 6.56 19.60
C HIS A 5 -30.98 5.68 19.56
N SER A 6 -30.08 5.87 18.57
CA SER A 6 -28.83 5.13 18.54
C SER A 6 -27.86 5.60 19.63
N ILE A 7 -27.77 6.92 19.86
CA ILE A 7 -26.89 7.47 20.91
C ILE A 7 -27.42 7.10 22.31
N LEU A 8 -28.76 7.12 22.54
CA LEU A 8 -29.37 6.68 23.80
C LEU A 8 -29.15 5.20 24.15
N ARG A 9 -28.88 4.34 23.17
CA ARG A 9 -28.57 2.92 23.41
C ARG A 9 -27.12 2.69 23.85
N GLU A 10 -26.24 3.61 23.55
CA GLU A 10 -24.81 3.53 23.85
C GLU A 10 -24.40 4.35 25.06
N GLU A 11 -25.18 5.37 25.43
CA GLU A 11 -24.87 6.29 26.52
C GLU A 11 -26.14 6.74 27.28
N ASP A 12 -26.02 7.00 28.59
CA ASP A 12 -27.14 7.37 29.47
C ASP A 12 -27.75 8.75 29.20
N PHE A 13 -27.10 9.62 28.37
CA PHE A 13 -27.65 10.94 28.03
C PHE A 13 -27.16 11.46 26.67
N VAL A 14 -28.02 12.21 25.98
CA VAL A 14 -27.77 12.84 24.69
C VAL A 14 -27.64 14.33 24.82
N THR A 15 -26.49 14.90 24.50
CA THR A 15 -26.32 16.36 24.41
C THR A 15 -26.68 16.89 23.01
N ALA A 16 -27.08 18.17 22.92
CA ALA A 16 -27.33 18.80 21.63
C ALA A 16 -26.10 18.79 20.70
N GLU A 17 -24.92 18.88 21.29
CA GLU A 17 -23.65 18.81 20.57
C GLU A 17 -23.38 17.40 19.99
N LYS A 18 -23.61 16.31 20.75
CA LYS A 18 -23.52 14.94 20.29
C LYS A 18 -24.51 14.66 19.16
N LEU A 19 -25.74 15.16 19.30
CA LEU A 19 -26.76 15.00 18.25
C LEU A 19 -26.39 15.77 16.98
N ARG A 20 -25.91 17.00 17.11
CA ARG A 20 -25.40 17.82 16.00
C ARG A 20 -24.21 17.12 15.30
N ASN A 21 -23.25 16.63 16.07
CA ASN A 21 -22.06 15.94 15.54
C ASN A 21 -22.45 14.65 14.84
N ALA A 22 -23.37 13.87 15.39
CA ALA A 22 -23.90 12.66 14.74
C ALA A 22 -24.65 12.99 13.43
N PHE A 23 -25.42 14.10 13.42
CA PHE A 23 -26.12 14.55 12.22
C PHE A 23 -25.17 15.08 11.14
N LEU A 24 -24.11 15.77 11.53
CA LEU A 24 -23.09 16.31 10.62
C LEU A 24 -22.01 15.27 10.25
N GLY A 25 -22.09 14.04 10.80
CA GLY A 25 -21.03 13.06 10.66
C GLY A 25 -19.72 13.42 11.39
N ILE A 26 -19.79 14.42 12.31
CA ILE A 26 -18.68 14.91 13.15
C ILE A 26 -18.74 14.18 14.52
N GLY A 27 -19.06 12.92 14.56
CA GLY A 27 -18.95 12.11 15.77
C GLY A 27 -17.48 11.72 16.01
N VAL A 28 -17.10 11.49 17.28
CA VAL A 28 -15.92 10.69 17.56
C VAL A 28 -16.17 9.33 16.94
N MET A 29 -15.77 9.19 15.68
CA MET A 29 -15.81 7.87 15.04
C MET A 29 -14.74 7.04 15.72
N GLU A 30 -15.14 6.25 16.69
CA GLU A 30 -14.27 5.24 17.28
C GLU A 30 -13.95 4.20 16.20
N ASN A 31 -12.68 3.80 16.16
CA ASN A 31 -12.22 2.76 15.24
C ASN A 31 -12.38 3.11 13.75
N CYS A 32 -11.78 4.23 13.34
CA CYS A 32 -11.76 4.70 11.96
C CYS A 32 -10.55 4.20 11.20
N ILE A 33 -10.77 3.85 9.94
CA ILE A 33 -9.78 3.21 9.07
C ILE A 33 -8.63 4.17 8.74
N LEU A 34 -8.92 5.41 8.29
CA LEU A 34 -7.87 6.36 7.92
C LEU A 34 -7.05 6.81 9.12
N LYS A 35 -7.68 6.99 10.28
CA LYS A 35 -6.98 7.32 11.52
C LYS A 35 -5.98 6.23 11.92
N ASP A 36 -6.39 4.97 11.86
CA ASP A 36 -5.51 3.83 12.16
C ASP A 36 -4.44 3.66 11.08
N PHE A 37 -4.78 3.95 9.82
CA PHE A 37 -3.84 3.93 8.72
C PHE A 37 -2.75 5.02 8.87
N GLU A 38 -3.16 6.22 9.28
CA GLU A 38 -2.23 7.31 9.58
C GLU A 38 -1.27 6.94 10.72
N ASN A 39 -1.78 6.34 11.79
CA ASN A 39 -0.96 5.84 12.89
C ASN A 39 0.02 4.78 12.42
N MET A 40 -0.42 3.82 11.61
CA MET A 40 0.44 2.80 11.01
C MET A 40 1.55 3.43 10.13
N ASN A 41 1.21 4.45 9.34
CA ASN A 41 2.19 5.15 8.52
C ASN A 41 3.22 5.90 9.36
N ARG A 42 2.84 6.52 10.47
CA ARG A 42 3.77 7.15 11.42
C ARG A 42 4.73 6.13 12.06
N GLU A 43 4.21 4.96 12.44
CA GLU A 43 5.05 3.86 12.94
C GLU A 43 6.07 3.40 11.89
N PHE A 44 5.63 3.25 10.63
CA PHE A 44 6.51 2.89 9.52
C PHE A 44 7.58 3.95 9.27
N GLU A 45 7.23 5.23 9.31
CA GLU A 45 8.16 6.34 9.15
C GLU A 45 9.27 6.29 10.20
N ALA A 46 8.89 6.12 11.47
CA ALA A 46 9.84 5.95 12.57
C ALA A 46 10.77 4.72 12.40
N MET A 47 10.25 3.62 11.80
CA MET A 47 11.08 2.46 11.48
C MET A 47 12.06 2.73 10.32
N VAL A 48 11.66 3.53 9.33
CA VAL A 48 12.54 3.95 8.24
C VAL A 48 13.67 4.83 8.75
N GLU A 49 13.39 5.79 9.63
CA GLU A 49 14.39 6.64 10.25
C GLU A 49 15.44 5.84 11.05
N LYS A 50 15.02 4.75 11.69
CA LYS A 50 15.89 3.81 12.40
C LYS A 50 16.62 2.81 11.49
N GLY A 51 16.42 2.89 10.17
CA GLY A 51 17.02 1.95 9.21
C GLY A 51 16.43 0.52 9.26
N GLN A 52 15.33 0.31 9.97
CA GLN A 52 14.68 -1.02 10.15
C GLN A 52 13.77 -1.39 8.98
N ARG A 53 13.35 -0.42 8.18
CA ARG A 53 12.47 -0.59 7.02
C ARG A 53 12.91 0.27 5.85
N ALA A 54 12.62 -0.21 4.64
CA ALA A 54 12.93 0.53 3.42
C ALA A 54 11.95 1.69 3.19
N LYS A 55 12.46 2.86 2.83
CA LYS A 55 11.63 4.04 2.48
C LYS A 55 10.65 3.75 1.36
N SER A 56 11.01 2.86 0.40
CA SER A 56 10.11 2.46 -0.69
C SER A 56 8.85 1.76 -0.18
N THR A 57 8.93 0.98 0.91
CA THR A 57 7.77 0.34 1.54
C THR A 57 6.87 1.40 2.18
N TYR A 58 7.43 2.34 2.94
CA TYR A 58 6.68 3.47 3.51
C TYR A 58 5.93 4.26 2.42
N ASN A 59 6.62 4.61 1.34
CA ASN A 59 6.00 5.36 0.23
C ASN A 59 4.82 4.61 -0.40
N LYS A 60 4.87 3.27 -0.49
CA LYS A 60 3.75 2.45 -0.97
C LYS A 60 2.54 2.55 -0.04
N TYR A 61 2.75 2.42 1.27
CA TYR A 61 1.68 2.52 2.27
C TYR A 61 1.06 3.92 2.27
N LEU A 62 1.88 4.96 2.16
CA LEU A 62 1.41 6.35 2.05
C LEU A 62 0.59 6.58 0.77
N ALA A 63 1.01 5.99 -0.36
CA ALA A 63 0.25 6.07 -1.61
C ALA A 63 -1.13 5.41 -1.47
N VAL A 64 -1.20 4.23 -0.84
CA VAL A 64 -2.47 3.53 -0.59
C VAL A 64 -3.39 4.37 0.31
N TYR A 65 -2.86 4.92 1.39
CA TYR A 65 -3.60 5.84 2.27
C TYR A 65 -4.21 7.01 1.48
N ASN A 66 -3.40 7.68 0.67
CA ASN A 66 -3.84 8.83 -0.14
C ASN A 66 -4.93 8.44 -1.15
N HIS A 67 -4.79 7.29 -1.82
CA HIS A 67 -5.81 6.80 -2.75
C HIS A 67 -7.11 6.44 -2.04
N PHE A 68 -7.04 5.80 -0.88
CA PHE A 68 -8.23 5.44 -0.12
C PHE A 68 -8.94 6.69 0.45
N ALA A 69 -8.18 7.64 0.98
CA ALA A 69 -8.72 8.93 1.45
C ALA A 69 -9.40 9.71 0.30
N THR A 70 -8.76 9.78 -0.86
CA THR A 70 -9.32 10.43 -2.05
C THR A 70 -10.60 9.72 -2.52
N PHE A 71 -10.60 8.39 -2.56
CA PHE A 71 -11.79 7.59 -2.89
C PHE A 71 -12.95 7.88 -1.93
N LEU A 72 -12.71 7.87 -0.63
CA LEU A 72 -13.73 8.17 0.36
C LEU A 72 -14.29 9.58 0.17
N TRP A 73 -13.43 10.55 -0.08
CA TRP A 73 -13.86 11.93 -0.30
C TRP A 73 -14.64 12.09 -1.62
N GLU A 74 -14.11 11.60 -2.73
CA GLU A 74 -14.70 11.81 -4.06
C GLU A 74 -15.97 10.97 -4.28
N LYS A 75 -15.95 9.70 -3.88
CA LYS A 75 -17.03 8.75 -4.18
C LYS A 75 -18.03 8.58 -3.04
N LYS A 76 -17.59 8.67 -1.81
CA LYS A 76 -18.44 8.44 -0.63
C LYS A 76 -18.80 9.72 0.12
N LYS A 77 -18.18 10.87 -0.24
CA LYS A 77 -18.39 12.18 0.41
C LYS A 77 -18.10 12.14 1.91
N ARG A 78 -17.06 11.41 2.30
CA ARG A 78 -16.64 11.20 3.69
C ARG A 78 -15.17 11.51 3.85
N THR A 79 -14.79 11.97 5.04
CA THR A 79 -13.39 12.25 5.43
C THR A 79 -12.70 11.02 6.04
N ASP A 80 -13.48 10.09 6.60
CA ASP A 80 -13.02 8.80 7.14
C ASP A 80 -14.20 7.81 7.17
N MET A 81 -13.94 6.55 7.53
CA MET A 81 -14.92 5.48 7.61
C MET A 81 -14.63 4.57 8.82
N ALA A 82 -15.67 4.21 9.57
CA ALA A 82 -15.54 3.22 10.63
C ALA A 82 -15.36 1.80 10.04
N TYR A 83 -14.57 0.94 10.70
CA TYR A 83 -14.37 -0.45 10.24
C TYR A 83 -15.67 -1.24 10.06
N LYS A 84 -16.68 -1.01 10.91
CA LYS A 84 -17.99 -1.66 10.80
C LYS A 84 -18.77 -1.31 9.53
N GLU A 85 -18.40 -0.22 8.86
CA GLU A 85 -19.02 0.22 7.60
C GLU A 85 -18.24 -0.30 6.37
N LEU A 86 -17.05 -0.85 6.57
CA LEU A 86 -16.26 -1.44 5.48
C LEU A 86 -16.88 -2.78 5.08
N THR A 87 -17.60 -2.77 3.97
CA THR A 87 -18.23 -3.94 3.38
C THR A 87 -17.49 -4.38 2.12
N LYS A 88 -17.83 -5.58 1.62
CA LYS A 88 -17.31 -6.08 0.33
C LYS A 88 -17.57 -5.10 -0.81
N GLU A 89 -18.74 -4.46 -0.82
CA GLU A 89 -19.12 -3.48 -1.84
C GLU A 89 -18.18 -2.27 -1.83
N ILE A 90 -17.79 -1.78 -0.65
CA ILE A 90 -16.82 -0.68 -0.53
C ILE A 90 -15.45 -1.09 -1.07
N ILE A 91 -15.02 -2.32 -0.80
CA ILE A 91 -13.75 -2.85 -1.31
C ILE A 91 -13.79 -2.97 -2.82
N THR A 92 -14.88 -3.50 -3.36
CA THR A 92 -15.10 -3.61 -4.81
C THR A 92 -15.17 -2.25 -5.49
N ASP A 93 -15.84 -1.28 -4.89
CA ASP A 93 -15.90 0.09 -5.40
C ASP A 93 -14.51 0.77 -5.40
N PHE A 94 -13.72 0.52 -4.37
CA PHE A 94 -12.35 1.02 -4.31
C PHE A 94 -11.45 0.35 -5.38
N ASP A 95 -11.59 -0.96 -5.58
CA ASP A 95 -10.89 -1.68 -6.65
C ASP A 95 -11.24 -1.11 -8.03
N ASN A 96 -12.53 -0.94 -8.32
CA ASN A 96 -13.02 -0.33 -9.56
C ASN A 96 -12.51 1.10 -9.76
N TYR A 97 -12.43 1.89 -8.68
CA TYR A 97 -11.87 3.23 -8.72
C TYR A 97 -10.37 3.20 -9.08
N LEU A 98 -9.60 2.29 -8.48
CA LEU A 98 -8.18 2.15 -8.77
C LEU A 98 -7.92 1.66 -10.21
N ARG A 99 -8.74 0.75 -10.73
CA ARG A 99 -8.66 0.25 -12.11
C ARG A 99 -9.09 1.32 -13.12
N GLY A 100 -10.29 1.84 -12.93
CA GLY A 100 -10.93 2.71 -13.92
C GLY A 100 -10.36 4.13 -13.95
N GLU A 101 -10.14 4.74 -12.79
CA GLU A 101 -9.73 6.15 -12.72
C GLU A 101 -8.23 6.35 -12.53
N LYS A 102 -7.54 5.40 -11.90
CA LYS A 102 -6.09 5.48 -11.69
C LYS A 102 -5.29 4.60 -12.67
N GLY A 103 -5.97 3.73 -13.42
CA GLY A 103 -5.34 2.88 -14.45
C GLY A 103 -4.34 1.86 -13.88
N LEU A 104 -4.55 1.39 -12.65
CA LEU A 104 -3.63 0.48 -12.00
C LEU A 104 -3.81 -0.97 -12.51
N SER A 105 -2.68 -1.67 -12.68
CA SER A 105 -2.68 -3.09 -13.05
C SER A 105 -3.03 -3.99 -11.86
N ASP A 106 -3.46 -5.24 -12.14
CA ASP A 106 -3.83 -6.25 -11.13
C ASP A 106 -2.76 -6.44 -10.07
N ASN A 107 -1.49 -6.55 -10.46
CA ASN A 107 -0.38 -6.71 -9.52
C ASN A 107 -0.18 -5.48 -8.62
N THR A 108 -0.46 -4.28 -9.13
CA THR A 108 -0.43 -3.06 -8.31
C THR A 108 -1.62 -3.01 -7.36
N LEU A 109 -2.80 -3.42 -7.80
CA LEU A 109 -4.00 -3.52 -6.97
C LEU A 109 -3.80 -4.49 -5.82
N TRP A 110 -3.22 -5.66 -6.08
CA TRP A 110 -2.87 -6.62 -5.03
C TRP A 110 -1.99 -5.96 -3.95
N ILE A 111 -0.94 -5.22 -4.36
CA ILE A 111 -0.08 -4.48 -3.43
C ILE A 111 -0.87 -3.41 -2.65
N TYR A 112 -1.86 -2.76 -3.26
CA TYR A 112 -2.63 -1.67 -2.66
C TYR A 112 -3.71 -2.17 -1.70
N THR A 113 -4.22 -3.38 -1.87
CA THR A 113 -5.18 -3.99 -0.94
C THR A 113 -4.53 -4.52 0.33
N MET A 114 -3.26 -4.93 0.30
CA MET A 114 -2.55 -5.51 1.45
C MET A 114 -2.56 -4.63 2.71
N PRO A 115 -2.31 -3.31 2.66
CA PRO A 115 -2.38 -2.47 3.85
C PRO A 115 -3.77 -2.40 4.47
N LEU A 116 -4.83 -2.31 3.66
CA LEU A 116 -6.21 -2.30 4.14
C LEU A 116 -6.59 -3.64 4.76
N LEU A 117 -6.21 -4.75 4.13
CA LEU A 117 -6.41 -6.11 4.66
C LEU A 117 -5.70 -6.26 6.00
N SER A 118 -4.46 -5.78 6.14
CA SER A 118 -3.72 -5.82 7.40
C SER A 118 -4.40 -5.01 8.53
N LEU A 119 -4.94 -3.85 8.22
CA LEU A 119 -5.69 -3.03 9.18
C LEU A 119 -6.99 -3.71 9.59
N THR A 120 -7.72 -4.29 8.63
CA THR A 120 -8.98 -4.99 8.89
C THR A 120 -8.77 -6.26 9.72
N ASP A 121 -7.72 -7.05 9.42
CA ASP A 121 -7.35 -8.22 10.23
C ASP A 121 -7.03 -7.82 11.68
N LYS A 122 -6.29 -6.73 11.89
CA LYS A 122 -6.05 -6.19 13.23
C LYS A 122 -7.35 -5.78 13.92
N ALA A 123 -8.26 -5.13 13.22
CA ALA A 123 -9.56 -4.72 13.76
C ALA A 123 -10.43 -5.94 14.10
N TRP A 124 -10.41 -6.98 13.27
CA TRP A 124 -11.11 -8.23 13.54
C TRP A 124 -10.56 -8.95 14.77
N ARG A 125 -9.24 -9.11 14.88
CA ARG A 125 -8.59 -9.71 16.08
C ARG A 125 -8.88 -8.95 17.37
N ARG A 126 -9.13 -7.64 17.28
CA ARG A 126 -9.53 -6.78 18.41
C ARG A 126 -11.04 -6.81 18.70
N GLY A 127 -11.82 -7.54 17.90
CA GLY A 127 -13.28 -7.65 18.05
C GLY A 127 -14.06 -6.42 17.59
N ILE A 128 -13.41 -5.50 16.84
CA ILE A 128 -14.04 -4.27 16.33
C ILE A 128 -15.01 -4.59 15.18
N VAL A 129 -14.65 -5.55 14.33
CA VAL A 129 -15.50 -6.09 13.27
C VAL A 129 -15.87 -7.54 13.55
N ARG A 130 -17.10 -7.93 13.21
CA ARG A 130 -17.63 -9.27 13.47
C ARG A 130 -17.37 -10.26 12.33
N SER A 131 -17.14 -9.77 11.14
CA SER A 131 -16.85 -10.55 9.93
C SER A 131 -15.73 -9.92 9.16
N ASP A 132 -14.97 -10.74 8.41
CA ASP A 132 -13.91 -10.26 7.53
C ASP A 132 -14.54 -9.71 6.22
N PRO A 133 -14.48 -8.42 5.96
CA PRO A 133 -15.01 -7.84 4.72
C PRO A 133 -14.22 -8.25 3.47
N PHE A 134 -13.00 -8.80 3.64
CA PHE A 134 -12.18 -9.33 2.56
C PHE A 134 -12.37 -10.85 2.35
N GLY A 135 -13.14 -11.56 3.20
CA GLY A 135 -13.27 -13.01 3.16
C GLY A 135 -13.76 -13.57 1.81
N GLU A 136 -14.50 -12.79 1.04
CA GLU A 136 -14.95 -13.14 -0.30
C GLU A 136 -14.27 -12.32 -1.42
N TYR A 137 -13.30 -11.46 -1.05
CA TYR A 137 -12.51 -10.69 -2.00
C TYR A 137 -11.22 -11.42 -2.29
N SER A 138 -11.11 -11.96 -3.50
CA SER A 138 -9.88 -12.61 -3.97
C SER A 138 -9.26 -11.78 -5.09
N LEU A 139 -8.05 -11.31 -4.86
CA LEU A 139 -7.20 -10.74 -5.88
C LEU A 139 -5.92 -11.56 -5.94
N GLU A 140 -5.70 -12.24 -7.05
CA GLU A 140 -4.50 -13.04 -7.26
C GLU A 140 -3.46 -12.22 -8.00
N MET A 141 -2.21 -12.39 -7.56
CA MET A 141 -1.08 -11.79 -8.27
C MET A 141 -0.88 -12.55 -9.60
N GLN A 142 -0.93 -11.81 -10.70
CA GLN A 142 -0.69 -12.39 -12.01
C GLN A 142 0.80 -12.69 -12.19
N GLU A 143 1.11 -13.90 -12.61
CA GLU A 143 2.47 -14.21 -13.04
C GLU A 143 2.86 -13.33 -14.24
N THR A 144 4.00 -12.67 -14.12
CA THR A 144 4.53 -11.84 -15.19
C THR A 144 5.75 -12.55 -15.77
N ASP A 145 5.60 -13.12 -16.92
CA ASP A 145 6.75 -13.58 -17.71
C ASP A 145 7.49 -12.34 -18.27
N ARG A 146 8.65 -12.07 -17.72
CA ARG A 146 9.49 -10.95 -18.15
C ARG A 146 10.48 -11.36 -19.24
N GLY A 147 10.53 -12.66 -19.59
CA GLY A 147 11.53 -13.21 -20.46
C GLY A 147 12.94 -13.10 -19.90
N TYR A 148 13.90 -13.46 -20.70
CA TYR A 148 15.34 -13.36 -20.40
C TYR A 148 16.09 -13.01 -21.68
N LEU A 149 17.26 -12.39 -21.54
CA LEU A 149 18.13 -12.12 -22.68
C LEU A 149 18.85 -13.39 -23.10
N THR A 150 18.85 -13.61 -24.42
CA THR A 150 19.66 -14.68 -25.01
C THR A 150 21.16 -14.33 -24.94
N GLU A 151 22.03 -15.31 -25.15
CA GLU A 151 23.46 -15.08 -25.18
C GLU A 151 23.89 -14.12 -26.29
N GLU A 152 23.22 -14.16 -27.45
CA GLU A 152 23.47 -13.23 -28.55
C GLU A 152 23.08 -11.79 -28.19
N GLU A 153 21.95 -11.62 -27.51
CA GLU A 153 21.50 -10.30 -27.03
C GLU A 153 22.44 -9.74 -25.96
N LEU A 154 22.94 -10.60 -25.04
CA LEU A 154 23.95 -10.20 -24.07
C LEU A 154 25.27 -9.79 -24.74
N ARG A 155 25.72 -10.52 -25.76
CA ARG A 155 26.92 -10.17 -26.54
C ARG A 155 26.73 -8.84 -27.30
N THR A 156 25.55 -8.65 -27.88
CA THR A 156 25.20 -7.39 -28.56
C THR A 156 25.24 -6.22 -27.59
N LEU A 157 24.64 -6.38 -26.39
CA LEU A 157 24.66 -5.37 -25.35
C LEU A 157 26.09 -5.08 -24.85
N ALA A 158 26.91 -6.12 -24.68
CA ALA A 158 28.30 -5.98 -24.23
C ALA A 158 29.15 -5.14 -25.21
N ASN A 159 28.91 -5.30 -26.51
CA ASN A 159 29.62 -4.56 -27.57
C ASN A 159 29.02 -3.19 -27.88
N ALA A 160 27.81 -2.87 -27.36
CA ALA A 160 27.16 -1.60 -27.61
C ALA A 160 27.91 -0.45 -26.92
N VAL A 161 28.16 0.63 -27.64
CA VAL A 161 28.76 1.85 -27.11
C VAL A 161 27.73 2.95 -27.12
N PHE A 162 27.44 3.51 -25.94
CA PHE A 162 26.48 4.60 -25.80
C PHE A 162 27.20 5.94 -25.67
N VAL A 163 26.61 6.97 -26.25
CA VAL A 163 27.14 8.34 -26.21
C VAL A 163 27.26 8.85 -24.76
N LYS A 164 26.27 8.54 -23.92
CA LYS A 164 26.28 8.95 -22.51
C LYS A 164 27.10 7.98 -21.66
N LYS A 165 28.15 8.46 -21.00
CA LYS A 165 29.00 7.67 -20.10
C LYS A 165 28.20 6.91 -19.02
N GLN A 166 27.14 7.54 -18.53
CA GLN A 166 26.26 6.96 -17.52
C GLN A 166 25.53 5.71 -18.02
N THR A 167 25.11 5.68 -19.30
CA THR A 167 24.48 4.51 -19.91
C THR A 167 25.47 3.35 -20.07
N ASN A 168 26.73 3.63 -20.42
CA ASN A 168 27.77 2.61 -20.47
C ASN A 168 28.01 1.99 -19.07
N LEU A 169 28.07 2.82 -18.02
CA LEU A 169 28.21 2.31 -16.64
C LEU A 169 27.02 1.41 -16.25
N VAL A 170 25.80 1.82 -16.56
CA VAL A 170 24.60 1.00 -16.28
C VAL A 170 24.65 -0.34 -17.04
N ARG A 171 25.05 -0.32 -18.32
CA ARG A 171 25.28 -1.53 -19.10
C ARG A 171 26.30 -2.45 -18.41
N ASP A 172 27.44 -1.92 -18.00
CA ASP A 172 28.52 -2.69 -17.39
C ASP A 172 28.07 -3.30 -16.04
N MET A 173 27.34 -2.53 -15.23
CA MET A 173 26.74 -3.05 -14.00
C MET A 173 25.70 -4.15 -14.26
N PHE A 174 24.88 -4.00 -15.32
CA PHE A 174 23.91 -5.02 -15.70
C PHE A 174 24.59 -6.31 -16.14
N LEU A 175 25.58 -6.20 -17.03
CA LEU A 175 26.37 -7.36 -17.50
C LEU A 175 27.08 -8.05 -16.32
N PHE A 176 27.67 -7.27 -15.42
CA PHE A 176 28.29 -7.81 -14.22
C PHE A 176 27.29 -8.61 -13.38
N GLY A 177 26.05 -8.09 -13.22
CA GLY A 177 24.97 -8.81 -12.55
C GLY A 177 24.60 -10.10 -13.28
N CYS A 178 24.50 -10.10 -14.61
CA CYS A 178 24.21 -11.29 -15.41
C CYS A 178 25.26 -12.39 -15.23
N PHE A 179 26.54 -12.04 -15.18
CA PHE A 179 27.63 -13.01 -15.05
C PHE A 179 27.89 -13.48 -13.62
N THR A 180 27.55 -12.66 -12.61
CA THR A 180 27.82 -12.99 -11.20
C THR A 180 26.60 -13.48 -10.43
N GLY A 181 25.38 -13.25 -10.95
CA GLY A 181 24.13 -13.51 -10.22
C GLY A 181 23.86 -12.54 -9.05
N LEU A 182 24.70 -11.51 -8.89
CA LEU A 182 24.53 -10.52 -7.82
C LEU A 182 23.32 -9.62 -8.08
N SER A 183 22.58 -9.31 -7.04
CA SER A 183 21.49 -8.34 -7.10
C SER A 183 22.02 -6.90 -7.30
N TYR A 184 21.17 -6.01 -7.79
CA TYR A 184 21.55 -4.59 -7.94
C TYR A 184 22.11 -3.97 -6.65
N ILE A 185 21.52 -4.29 -5.50
CA ILE A 185 21.97 -3.71 -4.23
C ILE A 185 23.35 -4.24 -3.83
N ASP A 186 23.64 -5.52 -4.12
CA ASP A 186 24.93 -6.12 -3.86
C ASP A 186 26.02 -5.49 -4.73
N ILE A 187 25.72 -5.29 -6.04
CA ILE A 187 26.63 -4.61 -6.96
C ILE A 187 26.89 -3.16 -6.51
N LYS A 188 25.83 -2.46 -6.12
CA LYS A 188 25.93 -1.06 -5.67
C LYS A 188 26.78 -0.89 -4.39
N THR A 189 26.76 -1.88 -3.52
CA THR A 189 27.47 -1.86 -2.23
C THR A 189 28.77 -2.69 -2.26
N LEU A 190 29.15 -3.22 -3.44
CA LEU A 190 30.38 -3.97 -3.60
C LEU A 190 31.60 -3.05 -3.48
N THR A 191 32.54 -3.44 -2.64
CA THR A 191 33.81 -2.75 -2.42
C THR A 191 34.98 -3.70 -2.66
N HIS A 192 36.17 -3.18 -2.95
CA HIS A 192 37.34 -3.99 -3.29
C HIS A 192 37.76 -4.98 -2.20
N ASP A 193 37.52 -4.65 -0.93
CA ASP A 193 37.83 -5.52 0.22
C ASP A 193 36.95 -6.77 0.29
N LYS A 194 35.80 -6.74 -0.39
CA LYS A 194 34.88 -7.89 -0.50
C LYS A 194 35.20 -8.84 -1.64
N ILE A 195 36.17 -8.51 -2.47
CA ILE A 195 36.61 -9.33 -3.61
C ILE A 195 37.86 -10.10 -3.20
N GLN A 196 37.74 -11.41 -3.05
CA GLN A 196 38.87 -12.28 -2.79
C GLN A 196 39.29 -12.99 -4.09
N ARG A 197 40.59 -12.99 -4.38
CA ARG A 197 41.16 -13.87 -5.45
C ARG A 197 41.32 -15.25 -4.85
N MET A 198 40.72 -16.24 -5.47
CA MET A 198 41.07 -17.67 -5.22
C MET A 198 42.37 -18.04 -5.88
#